data_8d5a467e3e57204ff0253fcb27c4d5a8
#
_entry.id   8d5a467e3e57204ff0253fcb27c4d5a8
#
_cell.length_a   1.000
_cell.length_b   1.000
_cell.length_c   1.000
_cell.angle_alpha   90.00
_cell.angle_beta   90.00
_cell.angle_gamma   90.00
#
_symmetry.space_group_name_H-M   'P 1'
#
loop_
_entity.id
_entity.type
_entity.pdbx_description
1 polymer ?
#
loop_
_entity_poly.entity_id
_entity_poly.type
_entity_poly.pdbx_seq_one_letter_code
_entity_poly.pdbx_strand_id
1 'polypeptide(L)'
;MLAARGQAGLDDIAAKCRAVGGQAHVRVLDVTDAPAVAEFAAEAAETLGGIDVWFSNVGVGVVGRYEDVPIANHAQVVASNLLGHMNDAHAVLPIFLAQDHGIFINMISVGGFVATPYAAAYAASKFGLRGFSEALRGELSKHPRIHICDVYPTFVDTPGIDHAGNYTGVKLSLPPGSLTPETVAKAVVRLADHPRNTTAVGAPAIVLKLNQLLIPNLAAGIMNGFMDSWTSKADGGGDSSGALFTPPATPSGVDGGRRHPERRRKAGIMGVSAALGGLAVISALAMRRQ
;
A
#
# COMPACT_ATOMS: atom_id res chain seq x y z
N MET A 1 8.95 10.81 14.56
CA MET A 1 10.11 10.50 13.69
C MET A 1 9.62 10.18 12.27
N LEU A 2 10.36 10.58 11.23
CA LEU A 2 10.06 10.32 9.82
C LEU A 2 11.28 9.68 9.16
N ALA A 3 11.07 8.59 8.42
CA ALA A 3 12.16 7.91 7.73
C ALA A 3 11.79 7.65 6.26
N ALA A 4 12.74 7.86 5.36
CA ALA A 4 12.66 7.54 3.95
C ALA A 4 14.06 7.61 3.32
N ARG A 5 14.22 7.15 2.07
CA ARG A 5 15.48 7.21 1.35
C ARG A 5 15.86 8.62 0.85
N GLY A 6 14.88 9.52 0.69
CA GLY A 6 15.06 10.85 0.10
C GLY A 6 15.04 11.98 1.12
N GLN A 7 16.19 12.60 1.41
CA GLN A 7 16.32 13.71 2.37
C GLN A 7 15.38 14.88 2.07
N ALA A 8 15.35 15.36 0.82
CA ALA A 8 14.55 16.54 0.46
C ALA A 8 13.05 16.35 0.72
N GLY A 9 12.51 15.15 0.48
CA GLY A 9 11.12 14.82 0.78
C GLY A 9 10.85 14.77 2.28
N LEU A 10 11.79 14.27 3.07
CA LEU A 10 11.71 14.26 4.53
C LEU A 10 11.69 15.68 5.10
N ASP A 11 12.56 16.55 4.60
CA ASP A 11 12.63 17.95 5.07
C ASP A 11 11.34 18.73 4.77
N ASP A 12 10.77 18.54 3.57
CA ASP A 12 9.48 19.15 3.18
C ASP A 12 8.34 18.71 4.12
N ILE A 13 8.23 17.41 4.39
CA ILE A 13 7.19 16.89 5.29
C ILE A 13 7.44 17.30 6.74
N ALA A 14 8.68 17.30 7.20
CA ALA A 14 9.02 17.76 8.54
C ALA A 14 8.68 19.23 8.74
N ALA A 15 8.95 20.09 7.75
CA ALA A 15 8.56 21.51 7.78
C ALA A 15 7.03 21.66 7.90
N LYS A 16 6.25 20.87 7.13
CA LYS A 16 4.78 20.88 7.20
C LYS A 16 4.26 20.44 8.58
N CYS A 17 4.87 19.39 9.17
CA CYS A 17 4.51 18.94 10.51
C CYS A 17 4.77 20.03 11.56
N ARG A 18 5.93 20.71 11.50
CA ARG A 18 6.28 21.78 12.42
C ARG A 18 5.39 23.00 12.25
N ALA A 19 4.99 23.32 11.01
CA ALA A 19 4.09 24.46 10.71
C ALA A 19 2.70 24.33 11.36
N VAL A 20 2.26 23.11 11.66
CA VAL A 20 1.01 22.83 12.37
C VAL A 20 1.21 22.54 13.87
N GLY A 21 2.40 22.84 14.42
CA GLY A 21 2.71 22.72 15.85
C GLY A 21 3.23 21.34 16.27
N GLY A 22 3.47 20.41 15.35
CA GLY A 22 4.06 19.13 15.65
C GLY A 22 5.58 19.18 15.76
N GLN A 23 6.17 18.22 16.51
CA GLN A 23 7.60 17.96 16.48
C GLN A 23 7.90 16.95 15.37
N ALA A 24 8.98 17.17 14.62
CA ALA A 24 9.36 16.28 13.54
C ALA A 24 10.90 16.12 13.49
N HIS A 25 11.35 14.87 13.57
CA HIS A 25 12.73 14.46 13.39
C HIS A 25 12.82 13.58 12.15
N VAL A 26 13.90 13.67 11.40
CA VAL A 26 14.07 12.97 10.13
C VAL A 26 15.31 12.07 10.14
N ARG A 27 15.21 10.91 9.50
CA ARG A 27 16.34 10.01 9.27
C ARG A 27 16.30 9.48 7.84
N VAL A 28 17.39 9.62 7.10
CA VAL A 28 17.54 8.93 5.82
C VAL A 28 17.77 7.46 6.09
N LEU A 29 16.90 6.60 5.55
CA LEU A 29 16.88 5.18 5.85
C LEU A 29 16.32 4.38 4.65
N ASP A 30 16.96 3.26 4.33
CA ASP A 30 16.38 2.21 3.50
C ASP A 30 15.90 1.07 4.41
N VAL A 31 14.62 0.74 4.34
CA VAL A 31 14.01 -0.32 5.18
C VAL A 31 14.54 -1.72 4.86
N THR A 32 15.27 -1.89 3.77
CA THR A 32 15.94 -3.16 3.43
C THR A 32 17.21 -3.37 4.24
N ASP A 33 17.72 -2.34 4.90
CA ASP A 33 18.84 -2.39 5.85
C ASP A 33 18.32 -2.62 7.26
N ALA A 34 18.21 -3.88 7.67
CA ALA A 34 17.65 -4.27 8.96
C ALA A 34 18.42 -3.68 10.16
N PRO A 35 19.78 -3.66 10.20
CA PRO A 35 20.53 -2.96 11.23
C PRO A 35 20.17 -1.47 11.35
N ALA A 36 20.11 -0.75 10.22
CA ALA A 36 19.77 0.67 10.24
C ALA A 36 18.32 0.93 10.71
N VAL A 37 17.38 0.02 10.41
CA VAL A 37 16.00 0.08 10.93
C VAL A 37 15.98 -0.13 12.44
N ALA A 38 16.79 -1.05 12.98
CA ALA A 38 16.89 -1.29 14.42
C ALA A 38 17.47 -0.07 15.15
N GLU A 39 18.52 0.55 14.60
CA GLU A 39 19.08 1.80 15.13
C GLU A 39 18.03 2.93 15.13
N PHE A 40 17.27 3.07 14.04
CA PHE A 40 16.21 4.07 13.94
C PHE A 40 15.11 3.87 14.98
N ALA A 41 14.72 2.62 15.26
CA ALA A 41 13.73 2.31 16.29
C ALA A 41 14.23 2.67 17.69
N ALA A 42 15.49 2.37 17.99
CA ALA A 42 16.13 2.74 19.26
C ALA A 42 16.22 4.26 19.43
N GLU A 43 16.70 4.97 18.40
CA GLU A 43 16.75 6.44 18.36
C GLU A 43 15.36 7.07 18.55
N ALA A 44 14.33 6.50 17.90
CA ALA A 44 12.96 6.98 18.03
C ALA A 44 12.42 6.79 19.46
N ALA A 45 12.66 5.64 20.07
CA ALA A 45 12.24 5.37 21.44
C ALA A 45 12.92 6.30 22.45
N GLU A 46 14.22 6.56 22.28
CA GLU A 46 14.98 7.48 23.14
C GLU A 46 14.48 8.94 22.96
N THR A 47 14.36 9.39 21.70
CA THR A 47 13.99 10.79 21.40
C THR A 47 12.57 11.13 21.83
N LEU A 48 11.63 10.18 21.72
CA LEU A 48 10.21 10.40 22.00
C LEU A 48 9.79 9.94 23.41
N GLY A 49 10.67 9.23 24.14
CA GLY A 49 10.35 8.63 25.42
C GLY A 49 9.48 7.36 25.31
N GLY A 50 9.49 6.72 24.16
CA GLY A 50 8.71 5.54 23.78
C GLY A 50 8.10 5.66 22.41
N ILE A 51 7.43 4.60 21.93
CA ILE A 51 6.78 4.57 20.60
C ILE A 51 5.34 4.03 20.78
N ASP A 52 4.33 4.88 20.59
CA ASP A 52 2.95 4.46 20.65
C ASP A 52 2.45 3.85 19.32
N VAL A 53 2.91 4.43 18.20
CA VAL A 53 2.50 4.02 16.86
C VAL A 53 3.71 3.92 15.94
N TRP A 54 3.86 2.77 15.30
CA TRP A 54 4.77 2.58 14.17
C TRP A 54 3.97 2.37 12.89
N PHE A 55 4.12 3.26 11.93
CA PHE A 55 3.46 3.16 10.64
C PHE A 55 4.45 2.75 9.55
N SER A 56 4.40 1.49 9.16
CA SER A 56 5.16 0.94 8.05
C SER A 56 4.42 1.22 6.74
N ASN A 57 4.91 2.21 5.98
CA ASN A 57 4.25 2.75 4.79
C ASN A 57 5.08 2.60 3.51
N VAL A 58 6.20 1.91 3.58
CA VAL A 58 7.05 1.71 2.41
C VAL A 58 6.35 0.86 1.36
N GLY A 59 6.47 1.28 0.11
CA GLY A 59 5.94 0.51 -1.01
C GLY A 59 6.52 1.00 -2.33
N VAL A 60 7.01 0.04 -3.11
CA VAL A 60 7.44 0.24 -4.49
C VAL A 60 6.69 -0.73 -5.39
N GLY A 61 6.61 -0.44 -6.68
CA GLY A 61 5.96 -1.32 -7.65
C GLY A 61 6.74 -1.39 -8.94
N VAL A 62 6.52 -2.48 -9.67
CA VAL A 62 6.94 -2.64 -11.06
C VAL A 62 5.79 -3.25 -11.84
N VAL A 63 5.53 -2.73 -13.03
CA VAL A 63 4.45 -3.16 -13.92
C VAL A 63 5.05 -3.59 -15.25
N GLY A 64 4.69 -4.79 -15.71
CA GLY A 64 5.15 -5.39 -16.96
C GLY A 64 4.81 -6.86 -16.98
N ARG A 65 4.96 -7.52 -18.14
CA ARG A 65 4.89 -8.99 -18.19
C ARG A 65 6.00 -9.56 -17.32
N TYR A 66 5.75 -10.67 -16.64
CA TYR A 66 6.70 -11.21 -15.68
C TYR A 66 8.08 -11.49 -16.30
N GLU A 67 8.07 -12.05 -17.50
CA GLU A 67 9.28 -12.39 -18.27
C GLU A 67 10.04 -11.18 -18.81
N ASP A 68 9.35 -10.05 -19.03
CA ASP A 68 9.95 -8.83 -19.60
C ASP A 68 10.61 -7.95 -18.51
N VAL A 69 10.19 -8.11 -17.25
CA VAL A 69 10.74 -7.35 -16.12
C VAL A 69 12.02 -8.03 -15.61
N PRO A 70 13.15 -7.32 -15.46
CA PRO A 70 14.36 -7.89 -14.89
C PRO A 70 14.13 -8.52 -13.52
N ILE A 71 14.67 -9.72 -13.28
CA ILE A 71 14.48 -10.44 -12.01
C ILE A 71 14.94 -9.63 -10.78
N ALA A 72 15.95 -8.79 -10.92
CA ALA A 72 16.42 -7.88 -9.87
C ALA A 72 15.32 -6.89 -9.44
N ASN A 73 14.47 -6.43 -10.36
CA ASN A 73 13.36 -5.53 -10.05
C ASN A 73 12.27 -6.26 -9.26
N HIS A 74 11.95 -7.51 -9.61
CA HIS A 74 11.04 -8.34 -8.83
C HIS A 74 11.58 -8.59 -7.42
N ALA A 75 12.86 -8.91 -7.29
CA ALA A 75 13.52 -9.11 -6.00
C ALA A 75 13.48 -7.83 -5.14
N GLN A 76 13.76 -6.66 -5.74
CA GLN A 76 13.71 -5.38 -5.04
C GLN A 76 12.30 -5.03 -4.54
N VAL A 77 11.26 -5.33 -5.32
CA VAL A 77 9.87 -5.14 -4.88
C VAL A 77 9.57 -5.99 -3.64
N VAL A 78 9.99 -7.26 -3.63
CA VAL A 78 9.79 -8.15 -2.47
C VAL A 78 10.63 -7.67 -1.29
N ALA A 79 11.88 -7.29 -1.50
CA ALA A 79 12.76 -6.77 -0.44
C ALA A 79 12.17 -5.53 0.22
N SER A 80 11.75 -4.54 -0.56
CA SER A 80 11.19 -3.29 -0.01
C SER A 80 9.82 -3.50 0.63
N ASN A 81 8.90 -4.20 -0.06
CA ASN A 81 7.50 -4.26 0.35
C ASN A 81 7.20 -5.33 1.40
N LEU A 82 7.97 -6.40 1.47
CA LEU A 82 7.76 -7.48 2.42
C LEU A 82 8.86 -7.50 3.49
N LEU A 83 10.12 -7.67 3.09
CA LEU A 83 11.21 -7.76 4.05
C LEU A 83 11.40 -6.43 4.81
N GLY A 84 11.23 -5.27 4.16
CA GLY A 84 11.28 -3.97 4.82
C GLY A 84 10.25 -3.83 5.94
N HIS A 85 9.00 -4.24 5.72
CA HIS A 85 7.98 -4.23 6.78
C HIS A 85 8.24 -5.27 7.89
N MET A 86 8.86 -6.41 7.54
CA MET A 86 9.30 -7.39 8.54
C MET A 86 10.44 -6.82 9.39
N ASN A 87 11.40 -6.09 8.80
CA ASN A 87 12.45 -5.39 9.51
C ASN A 87 11.89 -4.33 10.47
N ASP A 88 10.91 -3.54 10.02
CA ASP A 88 10.19 -2.57 10.85
C ASP A 88 9.55 -3.24 12.07
N ALA A 89 8.81 -4.33 11.85
CA ALA A 89 8.18 -5.05 12.94
C ALA A 89 9.20 -5.67 13.90
N HIS A 90 10.27 -6.28 13.37
CA HIS A 90 11.33 -6.86 14.19
C HIS A 90 12.02 -5.83 15.08
N ALA A 91 12.19 -4.61 14.58
CA ALA A 91 12.83 -3.53 15.33
C ALA A 91 11.92 -2.94 16.43
N VAL A 92 10.61 -2.78 16.15
CA VAL A 92 9.72 -2.09 17.08
C VAL A 92 9.01 -3.00 18.07
N LEU A 93 8.75 -4.27 17.74
CA LEU A 93 8.03 -5.18 18.63
C LEU A 93 8.69 -5.39 19.98
N PRO A 94 10.04 -5.51 20.11
CA PRO A 94 10.69 -5.57 21.43
C PRO A 94 10.40 -4.32 22.29
N ILE A 95 10.32 -3.14 21.68
CA ILE A 95 9.99 -1.88 22.36
C ILE A 95 8.53 -1.93 22.84
N PHE A 96 7.58 -2.34 22.00
CA PHE A 96 6.19 -2.50 22.39
C PHE A 96 5.99 -3.51 23.51
N LEU A 97 6.72 -4.63 23.47
CA LEU A 97 6.66 -5.64 24.51
C LEU A 97 7.20 -5.10 25.85
N ALA A 98 8.29 -4.33 25.83
CA ALA A 98 8.85 -3.70 27.02
C ALA A 98 7.92 -2.61 27.59
N GLN A 99 7.22 -1.86 26.75
CA GLN A 99 6.22 -0.84 27.13
C GLN A 99 4.89 -1.45 27.55
N ASP A 100 4.62 -2.71 27.17
CA ASP A 100 3.33 -3.40 27.26
C ASP A 100 2.18 -2.70 26.49
N HIS A 101 2.51 -1.90 25.49
CA HIS A 101 1.56 -1.30 24.54
C HIS A 101 2.25 -0.89 23.23
N GLY A 102 1.45 -0.74 22.18
CA GLY A 102 1.91 -0.21 20.90
C GLY A 102 1.00 -0.63 19.74
N ILE A 103 1.01 0.15 18.67
CA ILE A 103 0.21 -0.08 17.47
C ILE A 103 1.15 -0.12 16.25
N PHE A 104 1.26 -1.31 15.65
CA PHE A 104 1.97 -1.48 14.39
C PHE A 104 0.97 -1.42 13.24
N ILE A 105 1.12 -0.45 12.34
CA ILE A 105 0.22 -0.27 11.20
C ILE A 105 0.95 -0.62 9.92
N ASN A 106 0.47 -1.63 9.19
CA ASN A 106 0.96 -2.03 7.88
C ASN A 106 0.14 -1.40 6.75
N MET A 107 0.78 -0.67 5.84
CA MET A 107 0.20 -0.26 4.57
C MET A 107 0.31 -1.39 3.55
N ILE A 108 -0.77 -2.18 3.41
CA ILE A 108 -0.77 -3.31 2.50
C ILE A 108 -1.25 -2.86 1.11
N SER A 109 -2.50 -2.86 0.83
CA SER A 109 -3.23 -2.58 -0.42
C SER A 109 -4.30 -3.65 -0.62
N VAL A 110 -5.32 -3.36 -1.43
CA VAL A 110 -6.22 -4.42 -1.95
C VAL A 110 -5.47 -5.50 -2.72
N GLY A 111 -4.26 -5.22 -3.21
CA GLY A 111 -3.33 -6.20 -3.76
C GLY A 111 -2.92 -7.33 -2.81
N GLY A 112 -3.21 -7.24 -1.51
CA GLY A 112 -3.10 -8.34 -0.53
C GLY A 112 -4.32 -9.28 -0.50
N PHE A 113 -5.39 -8.96 -1.24
CA PHE A 113 -6.57 -9.81 -1.43
C PHE A 113 -6.75 -10.25 -2.87
N VAL A 114 -6.42 -9.39 -3.83
CA VAL A 114 -6.63 -9.63 -5.25
C VAL A 114 -5.29 -9.57 -5.98
N ALA A 115 -4.92 -10.64 -6.65
CA ALA A 115 -3.73 -10.65 -7.48
C ALA A 115 -3.88 -9.66 -8.65
N THR A 116 -2.84 -8.86 -8.87
CA THR A 116 -2.80 -7.88 -9.95
C THR A 116 -1.94 -8.44 -11.07
N PRO A 117 -2.48 -8.77 -12.24
CA PRO A 117 -1.72 -9.13 -13.43
C PRO A 117 -0.71 -8.04 -13.77
N TYR A 118 0.38 -8.41 -14.42
CA TYR A 118 1.51 -7.52 -14.75
C TYR A 118 2.25 -6.91 -13.54
N ALA A 119 1.90 -7.31 -12.29
CA ALA A 119 2.55 -6.87 -11.08
C ALA A 119 2.73 -8.05 -10.09
N ALA A 120 3.23 -9.19 -10.58
CA ALA A 120 3.28 -10.45 -9.82
C ALA A 120 4.07 -10.34 -8.51
N ALA A 121 5.28 -9.75 -8.54
CA ALA A 121 6.10 -9.57 -7.34
C ALA A 121 5.44 -8.63 -6.32
N TYR A 122 4.75 -7.57 -6.80
CA TYR A 122 3.97 -6.69 -5.93
C TYR A 122 2.82 -7.45 -5.26
N ALA A 123 2.04 -8.21 -6.03
CA ALA A 123 0.97 -9.02 -5.47
C ALA A 123 1.53 -10.02 -4.43
N ALA A 124 2.59 -10.77 -4.77
CA ALA A 124 3.23 -11.69 -3.85
C ALA A 124 3.67 -11.02 -2.54
N SER A 125 4.29 -9.83 -2.62
CA SER A 125 4.72 -9.08 -1.44
C SER A 125 3.53 -8.64 -0.57
N LYS A 126 2.42 -8.21 -1.15
CA LYS A 126 1.24 -7.75 -0.40
C LYS A 126 0.42 -8.90 0.18
N PHE A 127 0.34 -10.06 -0.48
CA PHE A 127 -0.20 -11.29 0.10
C PHE A 127 0.70 -11.78 1.26
N GLY A 128 2.03 -11.74 1.08
CA GLY A 128 2.99 -12.06 2.12
C GLY A 128 2.82 -11.21 3.37
N LEU A 129 2.67 -9.88 3.21
CA LEU A 129 2.42 -8.97 4.34
C LEU A 129 1.14 -9.32 5.09
N ARG A 130 0.08 -9.67 4.40
CA ARG A 130 -1.16 -10.09 5.05
C ARG A 130 -0.95 -11.34 5.89
N GLY A 131 -0.31 -12.39 5.33
CA GLY A 131 0.01 -13.61 6.08
C GLY A 131 0.91 -13.34 7.28
N PHE A 132 1.92 -12.48 7.11
CA PHE A 132 2.80 -12.02 8.17
C PHE A 132 2.03 -11.33 9.32
N SER A 133 1.15 -10.38 9.01
CA SER A 133 0.34 -9.69 10.03
C SER A 133 -0.60 -10.66 10.75
N GLU A 134 -1.21 -11.61 10.03
CA GLU A 134 -2.09 -12.63 10.63
C GLU A 134 -1.32 -13.51 11.62
N ALA A 135 -0.08 -13.92 11.28
CA ALA A 135 0.79 -14.69 12.17
C ALA A 135 1.19 -13.90 13.43
N LEU A 136 1.66 -12.65 13.25
CA LEU A 136 2.03 -11.80 14.39
C LEU A 136 0.88 -11.56 15.35
N ARG A 137 -0.35 -11.38 14.87
CA ARG A 137 -1.53 -11.27 15.73
C ARG A 137 -1.76 -12.53 16.57
N GLY A 138 -1.49 -13.69 16.01
CA GLY A 138 -1.53 -14.95 16.74
C GLY A 138 -0.49 -15.01 17.86
N GLU A 139 0.75 -14.67 17.55
CA GLU A 139 1.86 -14.65 18.51
C GLU A 139 1.63 -13.66 19.66
N LEU A 140 1.09 -12.47 19.33
CA LEU A 140 0.85 -11.39 20.28
C LEU A 140 -0.52 -11.49 20.99
N SER A 141 -1.23 -12.60 20.85
CA SER A 141 -2.58 -12.78 21.44
C SER A 141 -2.65 -12.63 22.97
N LYS A 142 -1.52 -12.82 23.66
CA LYS A 142 -1.39 -12.62 25.11
C LYS A 142 -1.08 -11.16 25.51
N HIS A 143 -0.86 -10.27 24.54
CA HIS A 143 -0.52 -8.86 24.75
C HIS A 143 -1.66 -7.96 24.22
N PRO A 144 -2.80 -7.83 24.95
CA PRO A 144 -4.02 -7.19 24.45
C PRO A 144 -3.87 -5.69 24.16
N ARG A 145 -2.79 -5.05 24.60
CA ARG A 145 -2.49 -3.64 24.34
C ARG A 145 -1.50 -3.44 23.18
N ILE A 146 -1.05 -4.53 22.52
CA ILE A 146 -0.22 -4.47 21.32
C ILE A 146 -1.09 -4.86 20.13
N HIS A 147 -1.22 -3.96 19.16
CA HIS A 147 -2.11 -4.14 18.01
C HIS A 147 -1.32 -4.18 16.70
N ILE A 148 -1.66 -5.13 15.84
CA ILE A 148 -1.18 -5.22 14.46
C ILE A 148 -2.34 -4.89 13.53
N CYS A 149 -2.26 -3.72 12.88
CA CYS A 149 -3.33 -3.15 12.07
C CYS A 149 -2.93 -3.14 10.58
N ASP A 150 -3.78 -3.66 9.72
CA ASP A 150 -3.58 -3.66 8.28
C ASP A 150 -4.50 -2.65 7.59
N VAL A 151 -3.93 -1.86 6.68
CA VAL A 151 -4.67 -0.90 5.86
C VAL A 151 -4.65 -1.35 4.40
N TYR A 152 -5.82 -1.45 3.80
CA TYR A 152 -6.02 -1.94 2.44
C TYR A 152 -6.66 -0.86 1.56
N PRO A 153 -5.91 0.15 1.10
CA PRO A 153 -6.41 1.12 0.14
C PRO A 153 -6.56 0.49 -1.25
N THR A 154 -7.49 1.03 -2.03
CA THR A 154 -7.51 0.87 -3.48
C THR A 154 -6.46 1.78 -4.13
N PHE A 155 -6.60 2.11 -5.41
CA PHE A 155 -5.69 3.06 -6.05
C PHE A 155 -5.74 4.42 -5.37
N VAL A 156 -4.58 4.99 -5.09
CA VAL A 156 -4.42 6.29 -4.44
C VAL A 156 -3.66 7.23 -5.38
N ASP A 157 -4.17 8.43 -5.57
CA ASP A 157 -3.51 9.44 -6.42
C ASP A 157 -2.32 10.06 -5.70
N THR A 158 -1.19 9.40 -5.84
CA THR A 158 0.12 9.81 -5.30
C THR A 158 1.16 9.83 -6.41
N PRO A 159 2.29 10.50 -6.23
CA PRO A 159 3.43 10.41 -7.12
C PRO A 159 4.00 8.98 -7.28
N GLY A 160 3.65 8.05 -6.40
CA GLY A 160 4.12 6.67 -6.41
C GLY A 160 3.90 5.91 -7.72
N ILE A 161 2.91 6.32 -8.53
CA ILE A 161 2.68 5.73 -9.85
C ILE A 161 3.78 6.15 -10.84
N ASP A 162 4.24 7.39 -10.80
CA ASP A 162 5.35 7.85 -11.64
C ASP A 162 6.69 7.26 -11.20
N HIS A 163 6.77 6.86 -9.94
CA HIS A 163 7.94 6.24 -9.37
C HIS A 163 7.99 4.72 -9.57
N ALA A 164 6.90 4.10 -10.04
CA ALA A 164 6.88 2.67 -10.32
C ALA A 164 7.80 2.31 -11.49
N GLY A 165 8.45 1.16 -11.39
CA GLY A 165 9.11 0.57 -12.55
C GLY A 165 8.06 0.23 -13.61
N ASN A 166 8.37 0.49 -14.87
CA ASN A 166 7.45 0.32 -15.98
C ASN A 166 8.12 -0.38 -17.17
N TYR A 167 7.60 -1.55 -17.51
CA TYR A 167 8.03 -2.40 -18.61
C TYR A 167 6.83 -2.76 -19.52
N THR A 168 5.81 -1.91 -19.53
CA THR A 168 4.59 -2.14 -20.34
C THR A 168 4.67 -1.50 -21.73
N GLY A 169 5.69 -0.68 -22.00
CA GLY A 169 5.78 0.11 -23.22
C GLY A 169 4.81 1.30 -23.28
N VAL A 170 3.99 1.53 -22.23
CA VAL A 170 2.99 2.61 -22.20
C VAL A 170 3.08 3.40 -20.90
N LYS A 171 2.64 4.66 -20.92
CA LYS A 171 2.62 5.51 -19.71
C LYS A 171 1.55 5.04 -18.73
N LEU A 172 1.95 4.78 -17.48
CA LEU A 172 1.02 4.38 -16.42
C LEU A 172 0.07 5.54 -16.07
N SER A 173 -1.19 5.21 -15.84
CA SER A 173 -2.24 6.16 -15.46
C SER A 173 -3.03 5.64 -14.26
N LEU A 174 -3.89 6.45 -13.67
CA LEU A 174 -4.75 6.06 -12.58
C LEU A 174 -6.15 5.68 -13.09
N PRO A 175 -6.74 4.60 -12.58
CA PRO A 175 -8.13 4.27 -12.87
C PRO A 175 -9.08 5.32 -12.28
N PRO A 176 -10.25 5.51 -12.89
CA PRO A 176 -11.29 6.37 -12.33
C PRO A 176 -11.71 5.91 -10.92
N GLY A 177 -11.95 6.87 -10.03
CA GLY A 177 -12.35 6.57 -8.64
C GLY A 177 -11.19 6.36 -7.67
N SER A 178 -9.96 6.69 -8.07
CA SER A 178 -8.80 6.68 -7.17
C SER A 178 -9.01 7.57 -5.95
N LEU A 179 -8.51 7.11 -4.81
CA LEU A 179 -8.59 7.81 -3.52
C LEU A 179 -7.64 9.01 -3.47
N THR A 180 -7.89 9.90 -2.51
CA THR A 180 -6.93 10.93 -2.14
C THR A 180 -5.97 10.40 -1.07
N PRO A 181 -4.71 10.86 -1.03
CA PRO A 181 -3.80 10.55 0.06
C PRO A 181 -4.38 10.88 1.44
N GLU A 182 -5.11 12.00 1.57
CA GLU A 182 -5.74 12.42 2.82
C GLU A 182 -6.83 11.45 3.29
N THR A 183 -7.55 10.82 2.35
CA THR A 183 -8.55 9.79 2.71
C THR A 183 -7.89 8.59 3.39
N VAL A 184 -6.74 8.18 2.87
CA VAL A 184 -5.95 7.08 3.46
C VAL A 184 -5.32 7.52 4.78
N ALA A 185 -4.72 8.71 4.83
CA ALA A 185 -4.12 9.27 6.05
C ALA A 185 -5.13 9.36 7.21
N LYS A 186 -6.37 9.82 6.94
CA LYS A 186 -7.46 9.84 7.95
C LYS A 186 -7.80 8.46 8.47
N ALA A 187 -7.75 7.43 7.63
CA ALA A 187 -7.99 6.06 8.06
C ALA A 187 -6.86 5.54 8.97
N VAL A 188 -5.60 5.88 8.62
CA VAL A 188 -4.41 5.53 9.43
C VAL A 188 -4.43 6.24 10.78
N VAL A 189 -4.67 7.56 10.81
CA VAL A 189 -4.76 8.32 12.07
C VAL A 189 -5.84 7.77 13.00
N ARG A 190 -7.00 7.39 12.45
CA ARG A 190 -8.07 6.78 13.27
C ARG A 190 -7.65 5.46 13.93
N LEU A 191 -6.69 4.73 13.37
CA LEU A 191 -6.19 3.49 13.96
C LEU A 191 -5.32 3.74 15.20
N ALA A 192 -4.74 4.94 15.35
CA ALA A 192 -4.04 5.30 16.58
C ALA A 192 -4.99 5.38 17.79
N ASP A 193 -6.23 5.85 17.58
CA ASP A 193 -7.24 5.95 18.63
C ASP A 193 -8.13 4.69 18.73
N HIS A 194 -8.35 4.03 17.58
CA HIS A 194 -9.27 2.89 17.46
C HIS A 194 -8.64 1.78 16.62
N PRO A 195 -7.70 1.00 17.19
CA PRO A 195 -6.99 -0.05 16.47
C PRO A 195 -7.94 -1.15 15.96
N ARG A 196 -7.74 -1.61 14.73
CA ARG A 196 -8.50 -2.68 14.08
C ARG A 196 -7.58 -3.54 13.24
N ASN A 197 -7.76 -4.84 13.28
CA ASN A 197 -6.93 -5.78 12.52
C ASN A 197 -6.97 -5.54 11.01
N THR A 198 -8.11 -5.10 10.47
CA THR A 198 -8.29 -4.90 9.03
C THR A 198 -9.09 -3.65 8.75
N THR A 199 -8.52 -2.71 7.98
CA THR A 199 -9.17 -1.48 7.55
C THR A 199 -9.13 -1.37 6.03
N ALA A 200 -10.26 -1.58 5.37
CA ALA A 200 -10.42 -1.34 3.95
C ALA A 200 -10.71 0.15 3.69
N VAL A 201 -9.95 0.77 2.78
CA VAL A 201 -10.15 2.17 2.41
C VAL A 201 -10.66 2.27 0.98
N GLY A 202 -11.89 2.76 0.85
CA GLY A 202 -12.63 2.82 -0.42
C GLY A 202 -13.65 1.69 -0.57
N ALA A 203 -14.84 2.01 -1.05
CA ALA A 203 -15.95 1.06 -1.22
C ALA A 203 -15.60 -0.18 -2.08
N PRO A 204 -14.80 -0.07 -3.17
CA PRO A 204 -14.42 -1.24 -3.97
C PRO A 204 -13.60 -2.28 -3.21
N ALA A 205 -12.85 -1.91 -2.18
CA ALA A 205 -11.96 -2.82 -1.46
C ALA A 205 -12.70 -4.00 -0.81
N ILE A 206 -13.87 -3.75 -0.24
CA ILE A 206 -14.70 -4.79 0.40
C ILE A 206 -15.28 -5.74 -0.65
N VAL A 207 -15.76 -5.19 -1.76
CA VAL A 207 -16.34 -5.98 -2.87
C VAL A 207 -15.26 -6.86 -3.50
N LEU A 208 -14.08 -6.34 -3.75
CA LEU A 208 -12.96 -7.08 -4.32
C LEU A 208 -12.53 -8.24 -3.40
N LYS A 209 -12.48 -8.02 -2.08
CA LYS A 209 -12.19 -9.07 -1.11
C LYS A 209 -13.20 -10.22 -1.17
N LEU A 210 -14.49 -9.89 -1.21
CA LEU A 210 -15.56 -10.88 -1.29
C LEU A 210 -15.54 -11.64 -2.63
N ASN A 211 -15.34 -10.95 -3.74
CA ASN A 211 -15.27 -11.56 -5.06
C ASN A 211 -14.09 -12.54 -5.17
N GLN A 212 -12.92 -12.17 -4.67
CA GLN A 212 -11.76 -13.06 -4.67
C GLN A 212 -12.01 -14.34 -3.85
N LEU A 213 -12.74 -14.25 -2.75
CA LEU A 213 -13.10 -15.42 -1.94
C LEU A 213 -14.10 -16.35 -2.63
N LEU A 214 -15.08 -15.78 -3.33
CA LEU A 214 -16.21 -16.52 -3.89
C LEU A 214 -15.99 -17.00 -5.34
N ILE A 215 -15.29 -16.20 -6.15
CA ILE A 215 -15.14 -16.43 -7.60
C ILE A 215 -13.74 -16.00 -8.11
N PRO A 216 -12.65 -16.63 -7.63
CA PRO A 216 -11.28 -16.18 -7.90
C PRO A 216 -10.94 -16.11 -9.41
N ASN A 217 -11.35 -17.10 -10.19
CA ASN A 217 -11.04 -17.15 -11.62
C ASN A 217 -11.76 -16.05 -12.44
N LEU A 218 -12.99 -15.71 -12.06
CA LEU A 218 -13.72 -14.61 -12.69
C LEU A 218 -13.11 -13.26 -12.31
N ALA A 219 -12.70 -13.10 -11.05
CA ALA A 219 -12.00 -11.90 -10.58
C ALA A 219 -10.68 -11.67 -11.34
N ALA A 220 -9.91 -12.73 -11.59
CA ALA A 220 -8.69 -12.69 -12.39
C ALA A 220 -8.98 -12.28 -13.86
N GLY A 221 -10.01 -12.85 -14.49
CA GLY A 221 -10.41 -12.50 -15.85
C GLY A 221 -10.86 -11.04 -16.00
N ILE A 222 -11.64 -10.53 -15.05
CA ILE A 222 -12.05 -9.12 -15.01
C ILE A 222 -10.84 -8.20 -14.83
N MET A 223 -9.89 -8.58 -13.95
CA MET A 223 -8.68 -7.80 -13.73
C MET A 223 -7.76 -7.80 -14.95
N ASN A 224 -7.62 -8.93 -15.66
CA ASN A 224 -6.88 -8.99 -16.92
C ASN A 224 -7.50 -8.06 -17.97
N GLY A 225 -8.81 -8.15 -18.23
CA GLY A 225 -9.49 -7.27 -19.17
C GLY A 225 -9.39 -5.78 -18.79
N PHE A 226 -9.40 -5.46 -17.49
CA PHE A 226 -9.16 -4.12 -17.00
C PHE A 226 -7.73 -3.65 -17.31
N MET A 227 -6.72 -4.47 -17.00
CA MET A 227 -5.31 -4.14 -17.25
C MET A 227 -5.01 -4.01 -18.74
N ASP A 228 -5.53 -4.90 -19.60
CA ASP A 228 -5.40 -4.81 -21.06
C ASP A 228 -6.02 -3.52 -21.60
N SER A 229 -7.22 -3.17 -21.15
CA SER A 229 -7.88 -1.91 -21.52
C SER A 229 -7.14 -0.67 -20.99
N TRP A 230 -6.45 -0.82 -19.87
CA TRP A 230 -5.69 0.27 -19.24
C TRP A 230 -4.37 0.51 -19.97
N THR A 231 -3.66 -0.54 -20.35
CA THR A 231 -2.39 -0.45 -21.09
C THR A 231 -2.58 -0.08 -22.57
N SER A 232 -3.68 -0.46 -23.20
CA SER A 232 -3.93 -0.21 -24.63
C SER A 232 -4.20 1.26 -25.00
N LYS A 233 -4.44 2.14 -24.03
CA LYS A 233 -4.89 3.54 -24.24
C LYS A 233 -3.83 4.59 -23.97
N ALA A 234 -2.58 4.21 -23.68
CA ALA A 234 -1.57 5.15 -23.27
C ALA A 234 -0.50 5.35 -24.35
N ASP A 235 -0.02 6.58 -24.47
CA ASP A 235 1.12 6.93 -25.35
C ASP A 235 2.40 6.28 -24.84
N GLY A 236 3.28 5.88 -25.77
CA GLY A 236 4.46 5.08 -25.52
C GLY A 236 5.35 5.59 -24.37
N GLY A 237 5.76 4.68 -23.50
CA GLY A 237 6.74 4.86 -22.46
C GLY A 237 7.92 3.92 -22.68
N GLY A 238 9.14 4.36 -22.34
CA GLY A 238 10.31 3.49 -22.33
C GLY A 238 10.37 2.61 -21.09
N ASP A 239 11.11 1.51 -21.16
CA ASP A 239 11.39 0.65 -20.01
C ASP A 239 12.18 1.40 -18.95
N SER A 240 11.75 1.26 -17.70
CA SER A 240 12.35 1.96 -16.57
C SER A 240 12.17 1.19 -15.27
N SER A 241 13.21 1.14 -14.45
CA SER A 241 13.13 0.66 -13.07
C SER A 241 12.48 1.68 -12.11
N GLY A 242 12.17 2.89 -12.58
CA GLY A 242 11.61 3.94 -11.73
C GLY A 242 12.48 4.22 -10.50
N ALA A 243 11.83 4.38 -9.34
CA ALA A 243 12.49 4.62 -8.06
C ALA A 243 12.72 3.34 -7.23
N LEU A 244 12.82 2.16 -7.86
CA LEU A 244 13.02 0.90 -7.14
C LEU A 244 14.31 0.91 -6.32
N PHE A 245 15.42 1.28 -6.95
CA PHE A 245 16.75 1.22 -6.33
C PHE A 245 17.20 2.55 -5.73
N THR A 246 16.84 3.66 -6.36
CA THR A 246 17.22 5.01 -5.92
C THR A 246 16.00 5.89 -5.73
N PRO A 247 15.98 6.77 -4.72
CA PRO A 247 14.88 7.71 -4.58
C PRO A 247 14.84 8.69 -5.75
N PRO A 248 13.66 9.26 -6.10
CA PRO A 248 13.57 10.28 -7.11
C PRO A 248 14.39 11.52 -6.71
N ALA A 249 15.04 12.16 -7.69
CA ALA A 249 15.94 13.30 -7.46
C ALA A 249 15.20 14.54 -6.92
N THR A 250 13.91 14.67 -7.21
CA THR A 250 13.08 15.79 -6.75
C THR A 250 11.90 15.29 -5.94
N PRO A 251 11.52 15.97 -4.85
CA PRO A 251 10.30 15.67 -4.10
C PRO A 251 9.07 15.86 -5.01
N SER A 252 8.22 14.86 -5.08
CA SER A 252 7.04 14.87 -5.96
C SER A 252 5.76 15.37 -5.25
N GLY A 253 5.87 15.77 -3.98
CA GLY A 253 4.72 16.19 -3.18
C GLY A 253 3.86 15.01 -2.66
N VAL A 254 2.66 15.34 -2.19
CA VAL A 254 1.72 14.37 -1.62
C VAL A 254 0.68 13.91 -2.64
N ASP A 255 0.16 14.84 -3.45
CA ASP A 255 -0.90 14.61 -4.44
C ASP A 255 -0.30 14.34 -5.83
N GLY A 256 -0.76 13.30 -6.51
CA GLY A 256 -0.35 12.98 -7.88
C GLY A 256 -0.97 13.89 -8.94
N GLY A 257 -1.99 14.68 -8.60
CA GLY A 257 -2.60 15.69 -9.48
C GLY A 257 -3.42 15.12 -10.65
N ARG A 258 -3.74 13.82 -10.65
CA ARG A 258 -4.39 13.13 -11.78
C ARG A 258 -5.90 13.03 -11.67
N ARG A 259 -6.47 13.45 -10.54
CA ARG A 259 -7.92 13.38 -10.30
C ARG A 259 -8.63 14.54 -10.98
N HIS A 260 -9.45 14.23 -11.99
CA HIS A 260 -10.32 15.20 -12.63
C HIS A 260 -11.72 15.22 -11.95
N PRO A 261 -12.17 16.34 -11.35
CA PRO A 261 -13.45 16.41 -10.63
C PRO A 261 -14.66 15.97 -11.46
N GLU A 262 -14.67 16.28 -12.74
CA GLU A 262 -15.79 15.95 -13.65
C GLU A 262 -15.93 14.45 -13.93
N ARG A 263 -14.83 13.68 -13.90
CA ARG A 263 -14.86 12.23 -14.07
C ARG A 263 -15.40 11.50 -12.85
N ARG A 264 -15.33 12.10 -11.66
CA ARG A 264 -15.83 11.53 -10.39
C ARG A 264 -17.33 11.22 -10.44
N ARG A 265 -18.15 12.11 -11.02
CA ARG A 265 -19.61 11.98 -11.09
C ARG A 265 -20.04 10.81 -11.98
N LYS A 266 -19.33 10.58 -13.08
CA LYS A 266 -19.58 9.44 -13.98
C LYS A 266 -19.07 8.11 -13.44
N ALA A 267 -17.91 8.09 -12.78
CA ALA A 267 -17.31 6.88 -12.21
C ALA A 267 -18.06 6.34 -10.98
N GLY A 268 -18.63 7.23 -10.15
CA GLY A 268 -19.49 6.82 -9.02
C GLY A 268 -20.73 6.05 -9.50
N ILE A 269 -21.35 6.49 -10.59
CA ILE A 269 -22.51 5.83 -11.19
C ILE A 269 -22.11 4.48 -11.82
N MET A 270 -20.99 4.41 -12.55
CA MET A 270 -20.51 3.16 -13.15
C MET A 270 -20.04 2.13 -12.11
N GLY A 271 -19.40 2.56 -11.02
CA GLY A 271 -18.95 1.67 -9.95
C GLY A 271 -20.11 1.00 -9.21
N VAL A 272 -21.18 1.75 -8.95
CA VAL A 272 -22.41 1.24 -8.34
C VAL A 272 -23.12 0.28 -9.30
N SER A 273 -23.18 0.60 -10.60
CA SER A 273 -23.81 -0.25 -11.63
C SER A 273 -23.05 -1.56 -11.83
N ALA A 274 -21.71 -1.56 -11.79
CA ALA A 274 -20.91 -2.78 -11.89
C ALA A 274 -21.06 -3.68 -10.66
N ALA A 275 -21.15 -3.08 -9.45
CA ALA A 275 -21.39 -3.82 -8.21
C ALA A 275 -22.80 -4.44 -8.18
N LEU A 276 -23.82 -3.71 -8.63
CA LEU A 276 -25.20 -4.21 -8.73
C LEU A 276 -25.34 -5.25 -9.84
N GLY A 277 -24.69 -5.08 -10.97
CA GLY A 277 -24.66 -6.06 -12.06
C GLY A 277 -24.01 -7.38 -11.64
N GLY A 278 -22.92 -7.33 -10.88
CA GLY A 278 -22.27 -8.52 -10.30
C GLY A 278 -23.18 -9.30 -9.35
N LEU A 279 -23.92 -8.61 -8.49
CA LEU A 279 -24.91 -9.22 -7.58
C LEU A 279 -26.08 -9.84 -8.34
N ALA A 280 -26.59 -9.21 -9.39
CA ALA A 280 -27.68 -9.74 -10.23
C ALA A 280 -27.26 -11.02 -10.98
N VAL A 281 -26.03 -11.09 -11.50
CA VAL A 281 -25.48 -12.28 -12.15
C VAL A 281 -25.32 -13.44 -11.16
N ILE A 282 -24.85 -13.17 -9.94
CA ILE A 282 -24.71 -14.19 -8.89
C ILE A 282 -26.09 -14.75 -8.50
N SER A 283 -27.10 -13.89 -8.33
CA SER A 283 -28.47 -14.31 -8.02
C SER A 283 -29.08 -15.14 -9.16
N ALA A 284 -28.86 -14.77 -10.41
CA ALA A 284 -29.36 -15.50 -11.58
C ALA A 284 -28.67 -16.87 -11.76
N LEU A 285 -27.37 -16.97 -11.46
CA LEU A 285 -26.63 -18.24 -11.51
C LEU A 285 -27.00 -19.18 -10.35
N ALA A 286 -27.29 -18.64 -9.17
CA ALA A 286 -27.78 -19.41 -8.03
C ALA A 286 -29.17 -20.01 -8.28
N MET A 287 -30.07 -19.25 -8.92
CA MET A 287 -31.42 -19.72 -9.27
C MET A 287 -31.44 -20.76 -10.42
N ARG A 288 -30.40 -20.84 -11.25
CA ARG A 288 -30.29 -21.87 -12.33
C ARG A 288 -29.72 -23.21 -11.87
N ARG A 289 -29.30 -23.31 -10.62
CA ARG A 289 -28.73 -24.54 -10.00
C ARG A 289 -29.71 -25.23 -9.03
N GLN A 290 -30.91 -24.70 -8.88
CA GLN A 290 -32.05 -25.37 -8.25
C GLN A 290 -33.03 -25.86 -9.35
#